data_101cba3e29b9f5ea319cded4aff09827
#
_entry.id   101cba3e29b9f5ea319cded4aff09827
#
_cell.length_a   1.000
_cell.length_b   1.000
_cell.length_c   1.000
_cell.angle_alpha   90.00
_cell.angle_beta   90.00
_cell.angle_gamma   90.00
#
_symmetry.space_group_name_H-M   'P 1'
#
loop_
_entity.id
_entity.type
_entity.pdbx_description
1 polymer ?
#
loop_
_entity_poly.entity_id
_entity_poly.type
_entity_poly.pdbx_seq_one_letter_code
_entity_poly.pdbx_strand_id
1 'polypeptide(L)'
;MGATNQQNALALEAKKKLTADFFKKGITVAILSGMSYGMYSAFVNAAMGKGVWADWLGENTVLSTFITVYVLGALGSALNDTMSAIWAWIFAARSGKIGDFFRCINSKPGRIMILAAIIGGPIAGTAYIVALQTAGSIIIPITALCPAIGAILGRIIFKQELNARMCLGVATCVLASILIGSTSMTGGAIDSTML
;
A
#
# COMPACT_ATOMS: atom_id res chain seq x y z
N MET A 1 -4.73 -45.26 -25.20
CA MET A 1 -4.88 -43.81 -25.51
C MET A 1 -5.95 -43.08 -24.68
N GLY A 2 -7.00 -43.70 -24.18
CA GLY A 2 -8.08 -43.05 -23.37
C GLY A 2 -7.66 -42.60 -21.96
N ALA A 3 -6.86 -43.38 -21.25
CA ALA A 3 -6.49 -43.06 -19.86
C ALA A 3 -5.62 -41.82 -19.71
N THR A 4 -4.70 -41.61 -20.65
CA THR A 4 -3.81 -40.43 -20.63
C THR A 4 -4.55 -39.12 -20.92
N ASN A 5 -5.57 -39.15 -21.79
CA ASN A 5 -6.42 -37.99 -22.07
C ASN A 5 -7.30 -37.63 -20.88
N GLN A 6 -7.78 -38.62 -20.14
CA GLN A 6 -8.61 -38.41 -18.96
C GLN A 6 -7.78 -37.83 -17.79
N GLN A 7 -6.55 -38.29 -17.60
CA GLN A 7 -5.62 -37.72 -16.63
C GLN A 7 -5.25 -36.28 -16.94
N ASN A 8 -5.01 -35.96 -18.21
CA ASN A 8 -4.72 -34.59 -18.63
C ASN A 8 -5.92 -33.65 -18.45
N ALA A 9 -7.13 -34.12 -18.71
CA ALA A 9 -8.34 -33.35 -18.46
C ALA A 9 -8.55 -33.05 -16.96
N LEU A 10 -8.39 -34.05 -16.09
CA LEU A 10 -8.48 -33.89 -14.65
C LEU A 10 -7.40 -32.94 -14.09
N ALA A 11 -6.16 -33.04 -14.59
CA ALA A 11 -5.08 -32.13 -14.21
C ALA A 11 -5.36 -30.68 -14.64
N LEU A 12 -5.96 -30.48 -15.81
CA LEU A 12 -6.36 -29.17 -16.30
C LEU A 12 -7.49 -28.55 -15.48
N GLU A 13 -8.48 -29.33 -15.10
CA GLU A 13 -9.57 -28.91 -14.22
C GLU A 13 -9.08 -28.58 -12.81
N ALA A 14 -8.21 -29.39 -12.24
CA ALA A 14 -7.59 -29.12 -10.95
C ALA A 14 -6.78 -27.82 -10.96
N LYS A 15 -6.02 -27.59 -12.04
CA LYS A 15 -5.27 -26.33 -12.24
C LYS A 15 -6.18 -25.12 -12.37
N LYS A 16 -7.27 -25.22 -13.13
CA LYS A 16 -8.27 -24.14 -13.25
C LYS A 16 -8.91 -23.80 -11.90
N LYS A 17 -9.29 -24.82 -11.13
CA LYS A 17 -9.90 -24.67 -9.82
C LYS A 17 -8.94 -24.01 -8.84
N LEU A 18 -7.68 -24.45 -8.80
CA LEU A 18 -6.63 -23.87 -7.96
C LEU A 18 -6.39 -22.39 -8.30
N THR A 19 -6.34 -22.05 -9.59
CA THR A 19 -6.16 -20.67 -10.06
C THR A 19 -7.35 -19.79 -9.69
N ALA A 20 -8.58 -20.32 -9.80
CA ALA A 20 -9.80 -19.59 -9.43
C ALA A 20 -9.87 -19.32 -7.92
N ASP A 21 -9.54 -20.31 -7.08
CA ASP A 21 -9.52 -20.17 -5.63
C ASP A 21 -8.43 -19.20 -5.17
N PHE A 22 -7.25 -19.23 -5.81
CA PHE A 22 -6.17 -18.30 -5.54
C PHE A 22 -6.55 -16.86 -5.91
N PHE A 23 -7.20 -16.69 -7.04
CA PHE A 23 -7.70 -15.39 -7.50
C PHE A 23 -8.77 -14.82 -6.55
N LYS A 24 -9.72 -15.66 -6.11
CA LYS A 24 -10.76 -15.27 -5.16
C LYS A 24 -10.19 -14.83 -3.83
N LYS A 25 -9.23 -15.59 -3.28
CA LYS A 25 -8.50 -15.21 -2.06
C LYS A 25 -7.73 -13.91 -2.26
N GLY A 26 -7.06 -13.73 -3.39
CA GLY A 26 -6.31 -12.52 -3.73
C GLY A 26 -7.20 -11.27 -3.74
N ILE A 27 -8.38 -11.35 -4.36
CA ILE A 27 -9.35 -10.22 -4.36
C ILE A 27 -9.81 -9.90 -2.94
N THR A 28 -10.17 -10.91 -2.15
CA THR A 28 -10.62 -10.68 -0.76
C THR A 28 -9.55 -9.97 0.06
N VAL A 29 -8.29 -10.43 -0.04
CA VAL A 29 -7.17 -9.81 0.67
C VAL A 29 -6.91 -8.40 0.16
N ALA A 30 -7.03 -8.15 -1.15
CA ALA A 30 -6.85 -6.82 -1.74
C ALA A 30 -7.92 -5.83 -1.25
N ILE A 31 -9.18 -6.25 -1.17
CA ILE A 31 -10.27 -5.41 -0.64
C ILE A 31 -10.01 -5.07 0.83
N LEU A 32 -9.70 -6.07 1.66
CA LEU A 32 -9.38 -5.86 3.08
C LEU A 32 -8.18 -4.94 3.26
N SER A 33 -7.14 -5.11 2.45
CA SER A 33 -5.95 -4.24 2.45
C SER A 33 -6.29 -2.81 2.06
N GLY A 34 -7.13 -2.60 1.04
CA GLY A 34 -7.59 -1.29 0.63
C GLY A 34 -8.40 -0.58 1.71
N MET A 35 -9.33 -1.29 2.37
CA MET A 35 -10.08 -0.75 3.50
C MET A 35 -9.17 -0.39 4.67
N SER A 36 -8.23 -1.27 5.03
CA SER A 36 -7.27 -1.01 6.11
C SER A 36 -6.36 0.18 5.80
N TYR A 37 -5.94 0.33 4.53
CA TYR A 37 -5.16 1.48 4.11
C TYR A 37 -5.94 2.79 4.18
N GLY A 38 -7.22 2.78 3.80
CA GLY A 38 -8.11 3.94 3.93
C GLY A 38 -8.28 4.35 5.40
N MET A 39 -8.55 3.39 6.29
CA MET A 39 -8.63 3.63 7.73
C MET A 39 -7.31 4.17 8.28
N TYR A 40 -6.18 3.56 7.94
CA TYR A 40 -4.84 4.03 8.33
C TYR A 40 -4.63 5.50 7.92
N SER A 41 -4.93 5.84 6.67
CA SER A 41 -4.77 7.19 6.15
C SER A 41 -5.65 8.20 6.89
N ALA A 42 -6.90 7.84 7.19
CA ALA A 42 -7.81 8.67 7.96
C ALA A 42 -7.30 8.89 9.41
N PHE A 43 -6.84 7.84 10.08
CA PHE A 43 -6.28 7.95 11.43
C PHE A 43 -5.00 8.80 11.46
N VAL A 44 -4.10 8.62 10.49
CA VAL A 44 -2.88 9.44 10.42
C VAL A 44 -3.23 10.91 10.20
N ASN A 45 -4.16 11.20 9.29
CA ASN A 45 -4.62 12.58 9.06
C ASN A 45 -5.28 13.18 10.31
N ALA A 46 -6.12 12.42 11.00
CA ALA A 46 -6.73 12.88 12.25
C ALA A 46 -5.69 13.10 13.37
N ALA A 47 -4.70 12.22 13.50
CA ALA A 47 -3.65 12.33 14.50
C ALA A 47 -2.73 13.54 14.28
N MET A 48 -2.57 14.00 13.04
CA MET A 48 -1.82 15.22 12.73
C MET A 48 -2.56 16.50 13.16
N GLY A 49 -3.90 16.47 13.21
CA GLY A 49 -4.73 17.60 13.58
C GLY A 49 -5.26 17.59 15.02
N LYS A 50 -5.24 16.44 15.70
CA LYS A 50 -5.86 16.27 17.01
C LYS A 50 -5.05 15.31 17.89
N GLY A 51 -5.10 15.51 19.20
CA GLY A 51 -4.48 14.64 20.20
C GLY A 51 -3.03 14.99 20.49
N VAL A 52 -2.34 14.11 21.20
CA VAL A 52 -1.01 14.34 21.79
C VAL A 52 0.01 14.92 20.82
N TRP A 53 -0.05 14.53 19.56
CA TRP A 53 0.86 15.02 18.52
C TRP A 53 0.59 16.48 18.15
N ALA A 54 -0.68 16.83 17.96
CA ALA A 54 -1.10 18.18 17.64
C ALA A 54 -0.90 19.13 18.85
N ASP A 55 -1.19 18.65 20.05
CA ASP A 55 -1.00 19.40 21.31
C ASP A 55 0.49 19.70 21.51
N TRP A 56 1.36 18.70 21.32
CA TRP A 56 2.81 18.88 21.41
C TRP A 56 3.35 19.87 20.38
N LEU A 57 2.83 19.85 19.15
CA LEU A 57 3.17 20.83 18.11
C LEU A 57 2.72 22.24 18.50
N GLY A 58 1.53 22.38 19.08
CA GLY A 58 0.98 23.66 19.56
C GLY A 58 1.80 24.27 20.70
N GLU A 59 2.32 23.45 21.60
CA GLU A 59 3.17 23.88 22.71
C GLU A 59 4.58 24.28 22.26
N ASN A 60 5.09 23.69 21.18
CA ASN A 60 6.46 23.89 20.68
C ASN A 60 6.49 24.81 19.43
N THR A 61 5.87 25.96 19.52
CA THR A 61 5.76 26.93 18.40
C THR A 61 7.12 27.50 17.92
N VAL A 62 8.20 27.30 18.69
CA VAL A 62 9.55 27.77 18.37
C VAL A 62 10.28 26.81 17.39
N LEU A 63 9.72 25.64 17.12
CA LEU A 63 10.33 24.69 16.21
C LEU A 63 10.33 25.21 14.77
N SER A 64 11.47 25.05 14.09
CA SER A 64 11.56 25.43 12.68
C SER A 64 10.60 24.58 11.83
N THR A 65 10.10 25.15 10.73
CA THR A 65 9.26 24.45 9.76
C THR A 65 9.91 23.16 9.26
N PHE A 66 11.24 23.13 9.17
CA PHE A 66 11.97 21.92 8.81
C PHE A 66 11.75 20.79 9.82
N ILE A 67 11.82 21.07 11.10
CA ILE A 67 11.63 20.06 12.16
C ILE A 67 10.17 19.59 12.17
N THR A 68 9.22 20.50 12.12
CA THR A 68 7.80 20.17 12.22
C THR A 68 7.27 19.37 11.02
N VAL A 69 7.77 19.65 9.82
CA VAL A 69 7.28 18.98 8.61
C VAL A 69 8.12 17.73 8.30
N TYR A 70 9.44 17.85 8.24
CA TYR A 70 10.28 16.76 7.75
C TYR A 70 10.68 15.77 8.84
N VAL A 71 11.14 16.25 10.00
CA VAL A 71 11.63 15.36 11.06
C VAL A 71 10.46 14.61 11.70
N LEU A 72 9.35 15.30 11.97
CA LEU A 72 8.17 14.65 12.51
C LEU A 72 7.48 13.73 11.49
N GLY A 73 7.48 14.10 10.21
CA GLY A 73 7.03 13.22 9.13
C GLY A 73 7.86 11.93 9.05
N ALA A 74 9.19 12.05 9.13
CA ALA A 74 10.09 10.90 9.17
C ALA A 74 9.87 10.02 10.41
N LEU A 75 9.67 10.63 11.58
CA LEU A 75 9.38 9.92 12.82
C LEU A 75 8.06 9.14 12.74
N GLY A 76 7.01 9.76 12.20
CA GLY A 76 5.72 9.10 11.99
C GLY A 76 5.82 7.90 11.03
N SER A 77 6.58 8.04 9.94
CA SER A 77 6.88 6.93 9.04
C SER A 77 7.66 5.82 9.73
N ALA A 78 8.70 6.16 10.49
CA ALA A 78 9.53 5.19 11.22
C ALA A 78 8.71 4.40 12.26
N LEU A 79 7.81 5.05 12.99
CA LEU A 79 6.91 4.37 13.93
C LEU A 79 5.97 3.39 13.22
N ASN A 80 5.38 3.80 12.09
CA ASN A 80 4.53 2.95 11.29
C ASN A 80 5.28 1.71 10.76
N ASP A 81 6.47 1.92 10.20
CA ASP A 81 7.30 0.84 9.66
C ASP A 81 7.78 -0.12 10.76
N THR A 82 8.12 0.41 11.93
CA THR A 82 8.50 -0.40 13.09
C THR A 82 7.35 -1.29 13.56
N MET A 83 6.14 -0.73 13.69
CA MET A 83 4.97 -1.52 14.07
C MET A 83 4.62 -2.58 13.02
N SER A 84 4.72 -2.24 11.74
CA SER A 84 4.51 -3.18 10.64
C SER A 84 5.55 -4.31 10.66
N ALA A 85 6.81 -3.99 10.94
CA ALA A 85 7.88 -4.97 11.08
C ALA A 85 7.64 -5.92 12.26
N ILE A 86 7.22 -5.41 13.41
CA ILE A 86 6.90 -6.23 14.60
C ILE A 86 5.78 -7.24 14.25
N TRP A 87 4.70 -6.78 13.62
CA TRP A 87 3.62 -7.67 13.19
C TRP A 87 4.08 -8.70 12.17
N ALA A 88 4.88 -8.30 11.18
CA ALA A 88 5.45 -9.22 10.19
C ALA A 88 6.31 -10.31 10.86
N TRP A 89 7.12 -9.95 11.86
CA TRP A 89 7.92 -10.89 12.64
C TRP A 89 7.06 -11.88 13.44
N ILE A 90 6.00 -11.40 14.09
CA ILE A 90 5.06 -12.24 14.82
C ILE A 90 4.40 -13.26 13.88
N PHE A 91 3.94 -12.83 12.70
CA PHE A 91 3.35 -13.72 11.70
C PHE A 91 4.36 -14.72 11.14
N ALA A 92 5.59 -14.30 10.84
CA ALA A 92 6.66 -15.17 10.37
C ALA A 92 7.03 -16.23 11.42
N ALA A 93 7.11 -15.83 12.70
CA ALA A 93 7.36 -16.73 13.82
C ALA A 93 6.27 -17.79 13.96
N ARG A 94 5.00 -17.35 13.95
CA ARG A 94 3.85 -18.28 14.04
C ARG A 94 3.74 -19.24 12.86
N SER A 95 4.19 -18.79 11.69
CA SER A 95 4.16 -19.60 10.46
C SER A 95 5.42 -20.48 10.29
N GLY A 96 6.38 -20.41 11.22
CA GLY A 96 7.64 -21.18 11.15
C GLY A 96 8.56 -20.77 9.99
N LYS A 97 8.36 -19.57 9.39
CA LYS A 97 9.06 -19.10 8.18
C LYS A 97 10.24 -18.17 8.45
N ILE A 98 10.68 -18.06 9.69
CA ILE A 98 11.83 -17.21 10.04
C ILE A 98 13.11 -17.66 9.30
N GLY A 99 13.30 -18.97 9.17
CA GLY A 99 14.46 -19.52 8.42
C GLY A 99 14.46 -19.12 6.94
N ASP A 100 13.29 -19.07 6.32
CA ASP A 100 13.13 -18.64 4.92
C ASP A 100 13.50 -17.17 4.73
N PHE A 101 13.23 -16.33 5.72
CA PHE A 101 13.60 -14.91 5.72
C PHE A 101 15.11 -14.73 5.58
N PHE A 102 15.90 -15.39 6.43
CA PHE A 102 17.36 -15.31 6.36
C PHE A 102 17.93 -15.91 5.06
N ARG A 103 17.28 -16.95 4.55
CA ARG A 103 17.65 -17.56 3.26
C ARG A 103 17.36 -16.62 2.09
N CYS A 104 16.22 -15.91 2.14
CA CYS A 104 15.87 -14.92 1.12
C CYS A 104 16.84 -13.74 1.08
N ILE A 105 17.19 -13.17 2.24
CA ILE A 105 18.15 -12.03 2.32
C ILE A 105 19.47 -12.36 1.63
N ASN A 106 19.96 -13.59 1.77
CA ASN A 106 21.24 -13.99 1.22
C ASN A 106 21.21 -14.27 -0.30
N SER A 107 20.03 -14.23 -0.91
CA SER A 107 19.82 -14.43 -2.35
C SER A 107 19.97 -13.12 -3.14
N LYS A 108 20.34 -13.22 -4.43
CA LYS A 108 20.38 -12.04 -5.33
C LYS A 108 19.03 -11.29 -5.39
N PRO A 109 17.87 -11.97 -5.58
CA PRO A 109 16.57 -11.28 -5.58
C PRO A 109 16.23 -10.66 -4.21
N GLY A 110 16.65 -11.29 -3.09
CA GLY A 110 16.42 -10.75 -1.76
C GLY A 110 17.14 -9.41 -1.52
N ARG A 111 18.37 -9.27 -2.01
CA ARG A 111 19.12 -7.99 -1.94
C ARG A 111 18.44 -6.86 -2.72
N ILE A 112 17.88 -7.17 -3.90
CA ILE A 112 17.11 -6.20 -4.68
C ILE A 112 15.83 -5.82 -3.94
N MET A 113 15.16 -6.77 -3.29
CA MET A 113 13.99 -6.50 -2.45
C MET A 113 14.31 -5.61 -1.25
N ILE A 114 15.49 -5.76 -0.63
CA ILE A 114 15.92 -4.87 0.46
C ILE A 114 16.07 -3.43 -0.04
N LEU A 115 16.71 -3.22 -1.20
CA LEU A 115 16.82 -1.89 -1.80
C LEU A 115 15.45 -1.32 -2.13
N ALA A 116 14.56 -2.11 -2.72
CA ALA A 116 13.19 -1.70 -2.99
C ALA A 116 12.42 -1.35 -1.71
N ALA A 117 12.63 -2.10 -0.62
CA ALA A 117 12.01 -1.85 0.67
C ALA A 117 12.53 -0.56 1.33
N ILE A 118 13.82 -0.23 1.20
CA ILE A 118 14.37 1.04 1.70
C ILE A 118 13.76 2.24 0.95
N ILE A 119 13.61 2.13 -0.36
CA ILE A 119 13.00 3.20 -1.17
C ILE A 119 11.50 3.29 -0.88
N GLY A 120 10.80 2.16 -0.83
CA GLY A 120 9.35 2.10 -0.66
C GLY A 120 8.86 2.33 0.77
N GLY A 121 9.64 1.99 1.80
CA GLY A 121 9.32 2.21 3.21
C GLY A 121 9.77 3.61 3.67
N PRO A 122 10.99 3.76 4.17
CA PRO A 122 11.43 5.00 4.81
C PRO A 122 11.34 6.23 3.91
N ILE A 123 11.76 6.14 2.65
CA ILE A 123 11.80 7.29 1.74
C ILE A 123 10.39 7.65 1.27
N ALA A 124 9.66 6.69 0.71
CA ALA A 124 8.31 6.96 0.21
C ALA A 124 7.32 7.20 1.36
N GLY A 125 7.46 6.51 2.49
CA GLY A 125 6.64 6.71 3.68
C GLY A 125 6.81 8.11 4.27
N THR A 126 8.05 8.58 4.41
CA THR A 126 8.33 9.97 4.84
C THR A 126 7.75 10.98 3.87
N ALA A 127 7.96 10.79 2.57
CA ALA A 127 7.40 11.65 1.54
C ALA A 127 5.86 11.70 1.58
N TYR A 128 5.22 10.55 1.83
CA TYR A 128 3.77 10.45 1.98
C TYR A 128 3.25 11.26 3.18
N ILE A 129 3.88 11.12 4.37
CA ILE A 129 3.45 11.84 5.57
C ILE A 129 3.69 13.34 5.42
N VAL A 130 4.85 13.74 4.88
CA VAL A 130 5.12 15.16 4.57
C VAL A 130 4.09 15.73 3.59
N ALA A 131 3.76 14.99 2.55
CA ALA A 131 2.75 15.40 1.59
C ALA A 131 1.35 15.50 2.24
N LEU A 132 1.01 14.57 3.14
CA LEU A 132 -0.26 14.60 3.88
C LEU A 132 -0.35 15.83 4.81
N GLN A 133 0.75 16.21 5.46
CA GLN A 133 0.83 17.42 6.29
C GLN A 133 0.69 18.72 5.48
N THR A 134 1.29 18.77 4.29
CA THR A 134 1.35 19.99 3.47
C THR A 134 0.15 20.16 2.56
N ALA A 135 -0.35 19.08 1.97
CA ALA A 135 -1.44 19.10 0.99
C ALA A 135 -2.73 18.45 1.50
N GLY A 136 -2.72 17.91 2.72
CA GLY A 136 -3.91 17.30 3.33
C GLY A 136 -4.38 16.04 2.63
N SER A 137 -5.67 15.75 2.76
CA SER A 137 -6.29 14.50 2.30
C SER A 137 -6.28 14.30 0.77
N ILE A 138 -5.97 15.32 -0.02
CA ILE A 138 -5.86 15.22 -1.49
C ILE A 138 -4.73 14.24 -1.93
N ILE A 139 -3.77 14.00 -1.07
CA ILE A 139 -2.67 13.06 -1.31
C ILE A 139 -3.14 11.61 -1.34
N ILE A 140 -4.20 11.28 -0.62
CA ILE A 140 -4.73 9.90 -0.51
C ILE A 140 -5.13 9.33 -1.89
N PRO A 141 -5.98 10.01 -2.71
CA PRO A 141 -6.31 9.52 -4.05
C PRO A 141 -5.10 9.51 -5.00
N ILE A 142 -4.15 10.41 -4.84
CA ILE A 142 -2.94 10.43 -5.67
C ILE A 142 -2.09 9.20 -5.37
N THR A 143 -1.90 8.83 -4.11
CA THR A 143 -1.15 7.61 -3.74
C THR A 143 -1.89 6.33 -4.11
N ALA A 144 -3.22 6.35 -4.18
CA ALA A 144 -4.02 5.23 -4.66
C ALA A 144 -3.76 4.88 -6.14
N LEU A 145 -3.11 5.77 -6.92
CA LEU A 145 -2.66 5.47 -8.29
C LEU A 145 -1.39 4.59 -8.34
N CYS A 146 -0.65 4.44 -7.23
CA CYS A 146 0.59 3.64 -7.21
C CYS A 146 0.42 2.21 -7.74
N PRO A 147 -0.62 1.43 -7.38
CA PRO A 147 -0.83 0.11 -7.96
C PRO A 147 -1.09 0.13 -9.46
N ALA A 148 -1.77 1.17 -9.96
CA ALA A 148 -2.03 1.34 -11.39
C ALA A 148 -0.72 1.61 -12.15
N ILE A 149 0.12 2.50 -11.63
CA ILE A 149 1.45 2.78 -12.18
C ILE A 149 2.32 1.51 -12.14
N GLY A 150 2.27 0.77 -11.02
CA GLY A 150 2.98 -0.50 -10.88
C GLY A 150 2.57 -1.54 -11.92
N ALA A 151 1.27 -1.65 -12.21
CA ALA A 151 0.76 -2.56 -13.25
C ALA A 151 1.24 -2.16 -14.66
N ILE A 152 1.25 -0.87 -14.98
CA ILE A 152 1.76 -0.35 -16.25
C ILE A 152 3.26 -0.60 -16.38
N LEU A 153 4.03 -0.31 -15.35
CA LEU A 153 5.48 -0.59 -15.32
C LEU A 153 5.77 -2.09 -15.45
N GLY A 154 4.99 -2.93 -14.77
CA GLY A 154 5.08 -4.39 -14.91
C GLY A 154 4.86 -4.87 -16.35
N ARG A 155 3.93 -4.25 -17.07
CA ARG A 155 3.72 -4.50 -18.50
C ARG A 155 4.93 -4.11 -19.34
N ILE A 156 5.48 -2.92 -19.10
CA ILE A 156 6.57 -2.38 -19.93
C ILE A 156 7.89 -3.11 -19.64
N ILE A 157 8.23 -3.29 -18.36
CA ILE A 157 9.54 -3.81 -17.94
C ILE A 157 9.57 -5.34 -18.05
N PHE A 158 8.53 -6.02 -17.54
CA PHE A 158 8.48 -7.47 -17.46
C PHE A 158 7.66 -8.11 -18.59
N LYS A 159 7.12 -7.30 -19.52
CA LYS A 159 6.27 -7.76 -20.64
C LYS A 159 5.09 -8.64 -20.17
N GLN A 160 4.59 -8.39 -18.95
CA GLN A 160 3.47 -9.14 -18.40
C GLN A 160 2.19 -8.84 -19.21
N GLU A 161 1.42 -9.88 -19.51
CA GLU A 161 0.13 -9.70 -20.17
C GLU A 161 -0.87 -9.08 -19.20
N LEU A 162 -1.33 -7.87 -19.51
CA LEU A 162 -2.43 -7.24 -18.78
C LEU A 162 -3.74 -7.89 -19.25
N ASN A 163 -4.36 -8.64 -18.37
CA ASN A 163 -5.69 -9.17 -18.63
C ASN A 163 -6.72 -8.02 -18.63
N ALA A 164 -7.81 -8.14 -19.41
CA ALA A 164 -8.87 -7.13 -19.47
C ALA A 164 -9.40 -6.72 -18.09
N ARG A 165 -9.44 -7.65 -17.14
CA ARG A 165 -9.82 -7.37 -15.73
C ARG A 165 -8.83 -6.45 -15.01
N MET A 166 -7.54 -6.59 -15.29
CA MET A 166 -6.50 -5.70 -14.73
C MET A 166 -6.61 -4.31 -15.34
N CYS A 167 -6.85 -4.20 -16.64
CA CYS A 167 -7.09 -2.93 -17.31
C CYS A 167 -8.32 -2.21 -16.74
N LEU A 168 -9.40 -2.95 -16.46
CA LEU A 168 -10.59 -2.40 -15.81
C LEU A 168 -10.26 -1.87 -14.40
N GLY A 169 -9.50 -2.62 -13.62
CA GLY A 169 -9.05 -2.18 -12.29
C GLY A 169 -8.21 -0.90 -12.34
N VAL A 170 -7.25 -0.82 -13.27
CA VAL A 170 -6.44 0.39 -13.48
C VAL A 170 -7.33 1.58 -13.88
N ALA A 171 -8.26 1.39 -14.81
CA ALA A 171 -9.19 2.43 -15.23
C ALA A 171 -10.07 2.91 -14.06
N THR A 172 -10.58 2.00 -13.24
CA THR A 172 -11.38 2.33 -12.06
C THR A 172 -10.58 3.14 -11.03
N CYS A 173 -9.31 2.78 -10.77
CA CYS A 173 -8.43 3.54 -9.88
C CYS A 173 -8.19 4.96 -10.41
N VAL A 174 -7.93 5.12 -11.70
CA VAL A 174 -7.71 6.43 -12.32
C VAL A 174 -8.98 7.28 -12.24
N LEU A 175 -10.13 6.73 -12.59
CA LEU A 175 -11.41 7.44 -12.51
C LEU A 175 -11.75 7.86 -11.06
N ALA A 176 -11.55 6.98 -10.10
CA ALA A 176 -11.78 7.30 -8.68
C ALA A 176 -10.86 8.45 -8.21
N SER A 177 -9.58 8.43 -8.60
CA SER A 177 -8.62 9.47 -8.26
C SER A 177 -8.98 10.82 -8.90
N ILE A 178 -9.46 10.82 -10.13
CA ILE A 178 -9.92 12.04 -10.82
C ILE A 178 -11.16 12.60 -10.13
N LEU A 179 -12.14 11.75 -9.80
CA LEU A 179 -13.36 12.16 -9.12
C LEU A 179 -13.07 12.81 -7.75
N ILE A 180 -12.24 12.16 -6.91
CA ILE A 180 -11.88 12.69 -5.60
C ILE A 180 -11.01 13.95 -5.75
N GLY A 181 -10.08 13.98 -6.69
CA GLY A 181 -9.25 15.15 -6.98
C GLY A 181 -10.08 16.35 -7.44
N SER A 182 -11.09 16.14 -8.29
CA SER A 182 -11.96 17.21 -8.77
C SER A 182 -12.82 17.83 -7.68
N THR A 183 -13.32 17.03 -6.73
CA THR A 183 -14.09 17.55 -5.58
C THR A 183 -13.22 18.41 -4.66
N SER A 184 -11.95 18.07 -4.50
CA SER A 184 -11.00 18.85 -3.70
C SER A 184 -10.65 20.19 -4.37
N MET A 185 -10.63 20.26 -5.71
CA MET A 185 -10.35 21.49 -6.46
C MET A 185 -11.54 22.45 -6.50
N THR A 186 -12.77 21.94 -6.40
CA THR A 186 -14.00 22.77 -6.41
C THR A 186 -14.34 23.38 -5.04
N GLY A 187 -13.46 23.30 -4.05
CA GLY A 187 -13.68 23.94 -2.74
C GLY A 187 -14.73 23.26 -1.86
N GLY A 188 -15.15 22.07 -2.24
CA GLY A 188 -15.96 21.21 -1.39
C GLY A 188 -15.10 20.59 -0.29
N ALA A 189 -14.68 21.38 0.69
CA ALA A 189 -14.32 20.83 1.99
C ALA A 189 -15.55 20.04 2.45
N ILE A 190 -15.46 18.73 2.50
CA ILE A 190 -16.41 17.91 3.25
C ILE A 190 -16.26 18.43 4.66
N ASP A 191 -17.27 19.21 5.07
CA ASP A 191 -17.32 19.81 6.38
C ASP A 191 -17.18 18.67 7.38
N SER A 192 -16.14 18.72 8.22
CA SER A 192 -15.81 17.69 9.20
C SER A 192 -16.90 17.52 10.28
N THR A 193 -18.04 18.19 10.10
CA THR A 193 -19.25 18.08 10.92
C THR A 193 -20.20 16.95 10.48
N MET A 194 -19.91 16.22 9.40
CA MET A 194 -20.73 15.09 8.91
C MET A 194 -20.12 13.70 9.19
N LEU A 195 -19.16 13.60 10.06
CA LEU A 195 -18.65 12.36 10.64
C LEU A 195 -18.74 12.48 12.18
#